data_43bf4e814258e1922f237e1891e564d1
#
_entry.id   43bf4e814258e1922f237e1891e564d1
#
_cell.length_a   1.000
_cell.length_b   1.000
_cell.length_c   1.000
_cell.angle_alpha   90.00
_cell.angle_beta   90.00
_cell.angle_gamma   90.00
#
_symmetry.space_group_name_H-M   'P 1'
#
loop_
_entity.id
_entity.type
_entity.pdbx_description
1 polymer ?
#
loop_
_entity_poly.entity_id
_entity_poly.type
_entity_poly.pdbx_seq_one_letter_code
_entity_poly.pdbx_strand_id
1 'polypeptide(L)'
;MMYSKMKTIGLLGGMSWESTVDYYRIINQGVKEALGGLHSANIVLYSVDFASIEKMQSAGDWAGATNLLVDAAKNIQAAGADFL
;
A
#
# COMPACT_ATOMS: atom_id res chain seq x y z
N MET A 1 5.37 27.82 -1.79
CA MET A 1 5.38 27.37 -2.30
C MET A 1 4.67 26.77 -2.68
N MET A 2 4.48 26.59 -3.26
CA MET A 2 3.86 25.97 -3.59
C MET A 2 4.07 24.77 -3.90
N TYR A 3 4.42 24.23 -3.27
CA TYR A 3 4.47 22.87 -3.48
C TYR A 3 3.12 22.36 -3.68
N SER A 4 3.03 21.52 -4.63
CA SER A 4 1.80 20.86 -4.82
C SER A 4 1.51 20.06 -3.60
N LYS A 5 0.31 20.06 -3.21
CA LYS A 5 -0.12 19.24 -2.13
C LYS A 5 -0.44 17.87 -2.65
N MET A 6 0.59 17.23 -3.21
CA MET A 6 0.44 15.86 -3.68
C MET A 6 0.04 14.97 -2.51
N LYS A 7 -1.07 14.29 -2.67
CA LYS A 7 -1.55 13.39 -1.64
C LYS A 7 -0.67 12.15 -1.56
N THR A 8 -0.63 11.56 -0.39
CA THR A 8 0.12 10.33 -0.14
C THR A 8 -0.81 9.14 -0.26
N ILE A 9 -0.44 8.21 -1.11
CA ILE A 9 -1.21 7.00 -1.37
C ILE A 9 -0.76 5.93 -0.41
N GLY A 10 -1.71 5.29 0.27
CA GLY A 10 -1.44 4.12 1.07
C GLY A 10 -1.61 2.86 0.24
N LEU A 11 -0.67 1.95 0.33
CA LEU A 11 -0.76 0.64 -0.30
C LEU A 11 -0.64 -0.44 0.75
N LEU A 12 -1.60 -1.33 0.77
CA LEU A 12 -1.56 -2.53 1.59
C LEU A 12 -1.22 -3.69 0.66
N GLY A 13 0.02 -4.14 0.72
CA GLY A 13 0.55 -5.13 -0.19
C GLY A 13 1.08 -6.36 0.53
N GLY A 14 1.74 -7.24 -0.23
CA GLY A 14 2.41 -8.41 0.30
C GLY A 14 1.61 -9.69 0.25
N MET A 15 0.33 -9.65 -0.12
CA MET A 15 -0.44 -10.88 -0.32
C MET A 15 -0.07 -11.58 -1.63
N SER A 16 0.67 -10.90 -2.45
CA SER A 16 1.51 -11.38 -3.55
C SER A 16 2.50 -10.26 -3.75
N TRP A 17 3.67 -10.38 -3.14
CA TRP A 17 4.62 -9.27 -3.18
C TRP A 17 5.04 -8.94 -4.61
N GLU A 18 5.02 -9.91 -5.51
CA GLU A 18 5.34 -9.68 -6.91
C GLU A 18 4.33 -8.72 -7.56
N SER A 19 3.04 -8.90 -7.26
CA SER A 19 2.01 -7.98 -7.73
C SER A 19 2.15 -6.59 -7.12
N THR A 20 2.60 -6.52 -5.88
CA THR A 20 2.85 -5.25 -5.21
C THR A 20 3.91 -4.43 -5.93
N VAL A 21 4.96 -5.09 -6.44
CA VAL A 21 5.97 -4.43 -7.26
C VAL A 21 5.34 -3.79 -8.50
N ASP A 22 4.43 -4.51 -9.15
CA ASP A 22 3.74 -3.99 -10.33
C ASP A 22 2.88 -2.78 -10.00
N TYR A 23 2.15 -2.79 -8.89
CA TYR A 23 1.35 -1.64 -8.47
C TYR A 23 2.23 -0.43 -8.21
N TYR A 24 3.33 -0.61 -7.53
CA TYR A 24 4.28 0.47 -7.25
C TYR A 24 4.78 1.08 -8.55
N ARG A 25 5.17 0.25 -9.49
CA ARG A 25 5.67 0.70 -10.80
C ARG A 25 4.59 1.45 -11.58
N ILE A 26 3.40 0.88 -11.68
CA ILE A 26 2.30 1.46 -12.46
C ILE A 26 1.88 2.82 -11.90
N ILE A 27 1.78 2.94 -10.58
CA ILE A 27 1.41 4.19 -9.94
C ILE A 27 2.46 5.26 -10.23
N ASN A 28 3.74 4.93 -10.10
CA ASN A 28 4.80 5.90 -10.36
C ASN A 28 4.87 6.29 -11.84
N GLN A 29 4.65 5.34 -12.75
CA GLN A 29 4.59 5.66 -14.18
C GLN A 29 3.44 6.60 -14.48
N GLY A 30 2.28 6.38 -13.87
CA GLY A 30 1.12 7.24 -14.04
C GLY A 30 1.37 8.65 -13.55
N VAL A 31 2.00 8.81 -12.39
CA VAL A 31 2.35 10.13 -11.86
C VAL A 31 3.36 10.82 -12.78
N LYS A 32 4.36 10.10 -13.24
CA LYS A 32 5.35 10.66 -14.15
C LYS A 32 4.72 11.13 -15.45
N GLU A 33 3.80 10.36 -16.02
CA GLU A 33 3.09 10.74 -17.22
C GLU A 33 2.22 11.97 -17.00
N ALA A 34 1.56 12.06 -15.85
CA ALA A 34 0.66 13.17 -15.55
C ALA A 34 1.41 14.46 -15.22
N LEU A 35 2.50 14.37 -14.48
CA LEU A 35 3.21 15.54 -13.97
C LEU A 35 4.55 15.80 -14.65
N GLY A 36 5.11 14.80 -15.31
CA GLY A 36 6.35 14.93 -16.07
C GLY A 36 7.60 15.02 -15.19
N GLY A 37 8.74 15.22 -15.84
CA GLY A 37 10.01 15.45 -15.17
C GLY A 37 10.43 14.31 -14.26
N LEU A 38 10.84 14.67 -13.07
CA LEU A 38 11.27 13.73 -12.05
C LEU A 38 10.18 13.40 -11.03
N HIS A 39 8.93 13.74 -11.34
CA HIS A 39 7.84 13.44 -10.43
C HIS A 39 7.63 11.94 -10.27
N SER A 40 7.34 11.56 -9.05
CA SER A 40 6.92 10.22 -8.67
C SER A 40 5.87 10.34 -7.58
N ALA A 41 5.21 9.25 -7.24
CA ALA A 41 4.14 9.27 -6.25
C ALA A 41 4.71 9.31 -4.84
N ASN A 42 3.98 9.99 -3.94
CA ASN A 42 4.20 9.83 -2.51
C ASN A 42 3.45 8.58 -2.06
N ILE A 43 4.16 7.60 -1.55
CA ILE A 43 3.57 6.30 -1.22
C ILE A 43 4.01 5.87 0.16
N VAL A 44 3.05 5.38 0.96
CA VAL A 44 3.30 4.61 2.16
C VAL A 44 2.86 3.19 1.85
N LEU A 45 3.80 2.27 1.85
CA LEU A 45 3.54 0.86 1.59
C LEU A 45 3.74 0.06 2.87
N TYR A 46 2.71 -0.68 3.25
CA TYR A 46 2.84 -1.72 4.27
C TYR A 46 2.70 -3.06 3.56
N SER A 47 3.80 -3.77 3.45
CA SER A 47 3.81 -5.08 2.78
C SER A 47 3.79 -6.16 3.87
N VAL A 48 2.70 -6.90 3.94
CA VAL A 48 2.51 -7.91 4.97
C VAL A 48 3.25 -9.19 4.62
N ASP A 49 3.54 -9.99 5.63
CA ASP A 49 4.03 -11.35 5.44
C ASP A 49 2.84 -12.25 5.13
N PHE A 50 2.72 -12.67 3.88
CA PHE A 50 1.58 -13.45 3.44
C PHE A 50 1.47 -14.81 4.15
N ALA A 51 2.58 -15.35 4.61
CA ALA A 51 2.55 -16.66 5.29
C ALA A 51 1.61 -16.65 6.50
N SER A 52 1.60 -15.56 7.26
CA SER A 52 0.71 -15.42 8.41
C SER A 52 -0.76 -15.37 7.99
N ILE A 53 -1.06 -14.62 6.94
CA ILE A 53 -2.44 -14.50 6.43
C ILE A 53 -2.91 -15.82 5.85
N GLU A 54 -2.09 -16.47 5.05
CA GLU A 54 -2.41 -17.75 4.43
C GLU A 54 -2.70 -18.80 5.51
N LYS A 55 -1.91 -18.82 6.56
CA LYS A 55 -2.09 -19.74 7.68
C LYS A 55 -3.43 -19.51 8.37
N MET A 56 -3.82 -18.27 8.58
CA MET A 56 -5.12 -17.94 9.16
C MET A 56 -6.26 -18.34 8.24
N GLN A 57 -6.14 -18.07 6.95
CA GLN A 57 -7.16 -18.44 5.97
C GLN A 57 -7.34 -19.96 5.89
N SER A 58 -6.25 -20.70 5.86
CA SER A 58 -6.30 -22.17 5.82
C SER A 58 -6.93 -22.77 7.07
N ALA A 59 -6.78 -22.11 8.21
CA ALA A 59 -7.38 -22.53 9.47
C ALA A 59 -8.82 -22.03 9.64
N GLY A 60 -9.32 -21.24 8.69
CA GLY A 60 -10.66 -20.65 8.79
C GLY A 60 -10.73 -19.48 9.75
N ASP A 61 -9.60 -18.94 10.18
CA ASP A 61 -9.55 -17.79 11.06
C ASP A 61 -9.66 -16.50 10.28
N TRP A 62 -10.84 -16.23 9.76
CA TRP A 62 -11.10 -15.03 8.97
C TRP A 62 -11.06 -13.77 9.81
N ALA A 63 -11.47 -13.87 11.07
CA ALA A 63 -11.42 -12.73 12.00
C ALA A 63 -9.96 -12.32 12.26
N GLY A 64 -9.07 -13.28 12.47
CA GLY A 64 -7.66 -13.00 12.68
C GLY A 64 -7.02 -12.36 11.46
N ALA A 65 -7.31 -12.89 10.26
CA ALA A 65 -6.80 -12.32 9.02
C ALA A 65 -7.30 -10.89 8.83
N THR A 66 -8.59 -10.65 9.08
CA THR A 66 -9.18 -9.31 8.98
C THR A 66 -8.51 -8.34 9.95
N ASN A 67 -8.32 -8.75 11.20
CA ASN A 67 -7.68 -7.89 12.21
C ASN A 67 -6.26 -7.52 11.80
N LEU A 68 -5.51 -8.46 11.25
CA LEU A 68 -4.16 -8.20 10.80
C LEU A 68 -4.15 -7.14 9.68
N LEU A 69 -5.06 -7.27 8.72
CA LEU A 69 -5.15 -6.33 7.61
C LEU A 69 -5.64 -4.95 8.06
N VAL A 70 -6.59 -4.91 8.99
CA VAL A 70 -7.08 -3.64 9.55
C VAL A 70 -5.96 -2.94 10.31
N ASP A 71 -5.18 -3.67 11.09
CA ASP A 71 -4.05 -3.07 11.81
C ASP A 71 -3.00 -2.52 10.84
N ALA A 72 -2.73 -3.23 9.76
CA ALA A 72 -1.83 -2.75 8.72
C ALA A 72 -2.37 -1.45 8.09
N ALA A 73 -3.66 -1.39 7.80
CA ALA A 73 -4.28 -0.19 7.24
C ALA A 73 -4.19 0.99 8.22
N LYS A 74 -4.38 0.74 9.52
CA LYS A 74 -4.23 1.78 10.53
C LYS A 74 -2.80 2.30 10.60
N ASN A 75 -1.82 1.41 10.45
CA ASN A 75 -0.41 1.82 10.43
C ASN A 75 -0.10 2.68 9.21
N ILE A 76 -0.69 2.36 8.06
CA ILE A 76 -0.57 3.17 6.84
C ILE A 76 -1.15 4.56 7.08
N GLN A 77 -2.34 4.64 7.69
CA GLN A 77 -2.96 5.91 8.02
C GLN A 77 -2.10 6.71 9.00
N ALA A 78 -1.59 6.06 10.04
CA ALA A 78 -0.75 6.71 11.04
C ALA A 78 0.55 7.23 10.43
N ALA A 79 1.06 6.61 9.37
CA ALA A 79 2.26 7.05 8.67
C ALA A 79 1.99 8.24 7.74
N GLY A 80 0.75 8.68 7.62
CA GLY A 80 0.42 9.88 6.89
C GLY A 80 -0.22 9.68 5.53
N ALA A 81 -0.68 8.47 5.21
CA ALA A 81 -1.40 8.26 3.96
C ALA A 81 -2.74 9.00 3.99
N ASP A 82 -3.07 9.64 2.89
CA ASP A 82 -4.33 10.37 2.73
C ASP A 82 -5.47 9.44 2.35
N PHE A 83 -5.17 8.37 1.63
CA PHE A 83 -6.16 7.36 1.26
C PHE A 83 -5.45 6.04 0.94
N LEU A 84 -6.23 4.99 0.88
CA LEU A 84 -5.73 3.65 0.65
C LEU A 84 -6.05 3.19 -0.76
#